data_bef046f18be9f8034e77822393749daf
#
_entry.id   bef046f18be9f8034e77822393749daf
#
_cell.length_a   1.000
_cell.length_b   1.000
_cell.length_c   1.000
_cell.angle_alpha   90.00
_cell.angle_beta   90.00
_cell.angle_gamma   90.00
#
_symmetry.space_group_name_H-M   'P 1'
#
loop_
_entity.id
_entity.type
_entity.pdbx_description
1 polymer ?
#
loop_
_entity_poly.entity_id
_entity_poly.type
_entity_poly.pdbx_seq_one_letter_code
_entity_poly.pdbx_strand_id
1 'polypeptide(L)'
;MPNPSVPDPELSAAAPTQAAGVVRLFGADVGAHDAAFEGWRLALDGVFDVSRPRDGGDPFRGGIVAHDFGQAVITETHAGNQRFRRDGRTIARGGLDHFLVQLYRQGGFDGEAEGREMAVRPGDVCLFDLSRTMQTDAGQFRNVTLLLPRALLAPLVDTPDDLHGLVLDGSTGPGRILAAHLQSLVAQGALIDPADAGPVMEGTAGLIAGCFRRAMALAGPTDGEAAQVVRHGVRDAVLGAMHRFIDANLTSPELTPDALMQRFHISRP
;
A
#
# COMPACT_ATOMS: atom_id res chain seq x y z
N MET A 1 -35.34 -5.28 -42.71
CA MET A 1 -34.32 -4.23 -42.74
C MET A 1 -33.52 -4.36 -41.48
N PRO A 2 -32.29 -4.92 -41.49
CA PRO A 2 -31.46 -4.96 -40.29
C PRO A 2 -30.77 -3.63 -40.08
N ASN A 3 -30.71 -3.23 -38.83
CA ASN A 3 -30.07 -2.01 -38.32
C ASN A 3 -28.54 -2.12 -38.41
N PRO A 4 -27.79 -1.14 -38.91
CA PRO A 4 -26.36 -1.22 -38.99
C PRO A 4 -25.71 -1.08 -37.61
N SER A 5 -24.86 -2.04 -37.28
CA SER A 5 -23.99 -2.08 -36.11
C SER A 5 -23.08 -0.84 -36.08
N VAL A 6 -23.12 -0.11 -34.97
CA VAL A 6 -22.14 0.92 -34.64
C VAL A 6 -20.84 0.19 -34.30
N PRO A 7 -19.71 0.52 -34.94
CA PRO A 7 -18.42 -0.05 -34.54
C PRO A 7 -17.98 0.53 -33.22
N ASP A 8 -17.57 -0.35 -32.29
CA ASP A 8 -16.83 0.01 -31.10
C ASP A 8 -15.57 0.83 -31.49
N PRO A 9 -15.25 1.92 -30.74
CA PRO A 9 -14.02 2.63 -30.99
C PRO A 9 -12.85 1.72 -30.58
N GLU A 10 -12.12 1.22 -31.58
CA GLU A 10 -10.85 0.56 -31.42
C GLU A 10 -9.93 1.43 -30.55
N LEU A 11 -9.50 0.89 -29.41
CA LEU A 11 -8.37 1.38 -28.65
C LEU A 11 -7.11 1.24 -29.50
N SER A 12 -6.87 2.23 -30.33
CA SER A 12 -5.61 2.42 -31.05
C SER A 12 -4.49 2.49 -30.02
N ALA A 13 -3.54 1.57 -30.13
CA ALA A 13 -2.31 1.55 -29.36
C ALA A 13 -1.41 2.73 -29.79
N ALA A 14 -1.74 3.93 -29.33
CA ALA A 14 -0.83 5.07 -29.39
C ALA A 14 0.21 4.87 -28.28
N ALA A 15 1.49 4.87 -28.63
CA ALA A 15 2.60 4.90 -27.69
C ALA A 15 2.39 6.06 -26.70
N PRO A 16 2.55 5.83 -25.38
CA PRO A 16 2.29 6.87 -24.41
C PRO A 16 3.30 7.99 -24.57
N THR A 17 2.82 9.18 -24.91
CA THR A 17 3.56 10.42 -24.67
C THR A 17 3.71 10.51 -23.14
N GLN A 18 4.94 10.34 -22.63
CA GLN A 18 5.24 10.51 -21.22
C GLN A 18 4.98 11.97 -20.85
N ALA A 19 3.83 12.24 -20.25
CA ALA A 19 3.66 13.45 -19.47
C ALA A 19 4.60 13.37 -18.26
N ALA A 20 5.29 14.44 -17.93
CA ALA A 20 6.21 14.47 -16.80
C ALA A 20 5.49 14.00 -15.53
N GLY A 21 6.07 13.01 -14.81
CA GLY A 21 5.54 12.50 -13.56
C GLY A 21 4.62 11.27 -13.65
N VAL A 22 4.27 10.78 -14.85
CA VAL A 22 3.45 9.56 -15.00
C VAL A 22 4.29 8.44 -15.59
N VAL A 23 4.38 7.32 -14.86
CA VAL A 23 5.15 6.14 -15.29
C VAL A 23 4.27 4.91 -15.31
N ARG A 24 4.24 4.19 -16.42
CA ARG A 24 3.68 2.84 -16.46
C ARG A 24 4.70 1.88 -15.87
N LEU A 25 4.45 1.40 -14.65
CA LEU A 25 5.33 0.46 -13.96
C LEU A 25 5.16 -0.97 -14.48
N PHE A 26 3.95 -1.33 -14.91
CA PHE A 26 3.66 -2.65 -15.45
C PHE A 26 2.41 -2.60 -16.35
N GLY A 27 2.41 -3.42 -17.41
CA GLY A 27 1.24 -3.65 -18.24
C GLY A 27 1.38 -4.97 -19.00
N ALA A 28 0.47 -5.91 -18.77
CA ALA A 28 0.39 -7.20 -19.45
C ALA A 28 -1.06 -7.44 -19.89
N ASP A 29 -1.33 -7.12 -21.15
CA ASP A 29 -2.64 -7.39 -21.74
C ASP A 29 -2.66 -8.71 -22.54
N VAL A 30 -1.51 -9.14 -23.09
CA VAL A 30 -1.37 -10.42 -23.82
C VAL A 30 0.10 -10.86 -23.79
N GLY A 31 0.36 -12.08 -23.35
CA GLY A 31 1.71 -12.69 -23.33
C GLY A 31 1.68 -14.09 -22.73
N ALA A 32 2.80 -14.82 -22.82
CA ALA A 32 2.96 -16.11 -22.15
C ALA A 32 2.62 -15.96 -20.65
N HIS A 33 1.63 -16.70 -20.19
CA HIS A 33 0.99 -16.57 -18.87
C HIS A 33 1.97 -16.43 -17.70
N ASP A 34 3.02 -17.22 -17.70
CA ASP A 34 3.98 -17.26 -16.58
C ASP A 34 4.90 -16.04 -16.57
N ALA A 35 5.36 -15.59 -17.75
CA ALA A 35 6.24 -14.43 -17.84
C ALA A 35 5.53 -13.12 -17.43
N ALA A 36 4.25 -12.96 -17.77
CA ALA A 36 3.46 -11.79 -17.38
C ALA A 36 3.25 -11.72 -15.86
N PHE A 37 2.95 -12.85 -15.22
CA PHE A 37 2.79 -12.91 -13.79
C PHE A 37 4.11 -12.76 -13.03
N GLU A 38 5.20 -13.30 -13.54
CA GLU A 38 6.53 -13.07 -12.96
C GLU A 38 6.95 -11.60 -13.03
N GLY A 39 6.71 -10.92 -14.16
CA GLY A 39 6.92 -9.47 -14.26
C GLY A 39 6.08 -8.69 -13.26
N TRP A 40 4.84 -9.10 -13.03
CA TRP A 40 3.96 -8.54 -12.02
C TRP A 40 4.51 -8.72 -10.60
N ARG A 41 4.96 -9.93 -10.26
CA ARG A 41 5.60 -10.22 -8.96
C ARG A 41 6.81 -9.34 -8.72
N LEU A 42 7.66 -9.17 -9.74
CA LEU A 42 8.84 -8.32 -9.67
C LEU A 42 8.48 -6.85 -9.47
N ALA A 43 7.43 -6.35 -10.13
CA ALA A 43 6.97 -4.96 -9.97
C ALA A 43 6.46 -4.67 -8.53
N LEU A 44 6.00 -5.70 -7.83
CA LEU A 44 5.50 -5.60 -6.44
C LEU A 44 6.50 -6.09 -5.40
N ASP A 45 7.68 -6.58 -5.83
CA ASP A 45 8.70 -7.07 -4.91
C ASP A 45 9.15 -5.94 -3.95
N GLY A 46 9.24 -6.26 -2.67
CA GLY A 46 9.49 -5.25 -1.62
C GLY A 46 8.21 -4.68 -0.99
N VAL A 47 7.08 -4.67 -1.71
CA VAL A 47 5.78 -4.32 -1.12
C VAL A 47 5.03 -5.58 -0.68
N PHE A 48 4.89 -6.54 -1.60
CA PHE A 48 4.15 -7.79 -1.35
C PHE A 48 4.85 -9.01 -1.95
N ASP A 49 4.67 -10.16 -1.30
CA ASP A 49 4.77 -11.45 -1.94
C ASP A 49 3.40 -11.80 -2.54
N VAL A 50 3.38 -12.09 -3.85
CA VAL A 50 2.15 -12.28 -4.62
C VAL A 50 2.09 -13.70 -5.15
N SER A 51 0.94 -14.35 -4.99
CA SER A 51 0.67 -15.69 -5.51
C SER A 51 -0.71 -15.77 -6.15
N ARG A 52 -0.87 -16.71 -7.08
CA ARG A 52 -2.16 -17.01 -7.71
C ARG A 52 -2.78 -18.27 -7.09
N PRO A 53 -4.11 -18.38 -7.10
CA PRO A 53 -4.77 -19.66 -6.85
C PRO A 53 -4.23 -20.75 -7.80
N ARG A 54 -4.09 -21.98 -7.30
CA ARG A 54 -3.51 -23.11 -8.07
C ARG A 54 -4.43 -23.65 -9.15
N ASP A 55 -5.66 -23.20 -9.22
CA ASP A 55 -6.75 -23.82 -10.00
C ASP A 55 -6.79 -23.35 -11.45
N GLY A 56 -5.66 -23.16 -12.09
CA GLY A 56 -5.54 -23.00 -13.56
C GLY A 56 -6.48 -21.96 -14.16
N GLY A 57 -6.59 -20.78 -13.54
CA GLY A 57 -7.48 -19.70 -14.00
C GLY A 57 -7.05 -19.07 -15.33
N ASP A 58 -7.86 -18.12 -15.78
CA ASP A 58 -7.62 -17.31 -16.98
C ASP A 58 -6.21 -16.71 -17.04
N PRO A 59 -5.73 -16.37 -18.24
CA PRO A 59 -4.47 -15.66 -18.44
C PRO A 59 -4.35 -14.49 -17.49
N PHE A 60 -3.17 -14.32 -16.85
CA PHE A 60 -2.95 -13.15 -15.99
C PHE A 60 -3.04 -11.88 -16.82
N ARG A 61 -3.84 -10.96 -16.35
CA ARG A 61 -3.92 -9.58 -16.83
C ARG A 61 -3.73 -8.64 -15.67
N GLY A 62 -2.88 -7.64 -15.85
CA GLY A 62 -2.64 -6.64 -14.81
C GLY A 62 -1.92 -5.43 -15.36
N GLY A 63 -2.09 -4.31 -14.67
CA GLY A 63 -1.41 -3.07 -15.01
C GLY A 63 -1.31 -2.15 -13.82
N ILE A 64 -0.21 -1.39 -13.78
CA ILE A 64 0.06 -0.33 -12.80
C ILE A 64 0.50 0.91 -13.53
N VAL A 65 -0.20 2.00 -13.33
CA VAL A 65 0.21 3.34 -13.74
C VAL A 65 0.48 4.15 -12.48
N ALA A 66 1.65 4.75 -12.37
CA ALA A 66 2.08 5.52 -11.22
C ALA A 66 2.17 7.01 -11.55
N HIS A 67 1.79 7.83 -10.59
CA HIS A 67 1.97 9.28 -10.59
C HIS A 67 2.88 9.63 -9.41
N ASP A 68 3.97 10.31 -9.70
CA ASP A 68 4.96 10.72 -8.70
C ASP A 68 4.58 12.08 -8.10
N PHE A 69 4.49 12.11 -6.77
CA PHE A 69 4.27 13.31 -5.97
C PHE A 69 5.48 13.62 -5.07
N GLY A 70 6.68 13.33 -5.55
CA GLY A 70 7.94 13.55 -4.85
C GLY A 70 8.19 12.51 -3.77
N GLN A 71 7.70 12.73 -2.56
CA GLN A 71 7.86 11.77 -1.46
C GLN A 71 6.74 10.72 -1.37
N ALA A 72 5.66 10.88 -2.12
CA ALA A 72 4.54 9.95 -2.17
C ALA A 72 4.28 9.51 -3.62
N VAL A 73 3.72 8.32 -3.77
CA VAL A 73 3.35 7.77 -5.08
C VAL A 73 1.89 7.34 -5.04
N ILE A 74 1.11 7.76 -6.03
CA ILE A 74 -0.24 7.24 -6.22
C ILE A 74 -0.29 6.38 -7.48
N THR A 75 -0.96 5.23 -7.42
CA THR A 75 -1.07 4.32 -8.56
C THR A 75 -2.52 4.00 -8.88
N GLU A 76 -2.81 3.82 -10.16
CA GLU A 76 -3.97 3.07 -10.62
C GLU A 76 -3.53 1.65 -10.95
N THR A 77 -4.22 0.68 -10.36
CA THR A 77 -3.89 -0.73 -10.50
C THR A 77 -5.12 -1.51 -10.88
N HIS A 78 -4.96 -2.44 -11.81
CA HIS A 78 -5.94 -3.48 -12.09
C HIS A 78 -5.23 -4.83 -12.20
N ALA A 79 -5.84 -5.88 -11.69
CA ALA A 79 -5.32 -7.24 -11.83
C ALA A 79 -6.40 -8.31 -11.66
N GLY A 80 -6.08 -9.53 -12.08
CA GLY A 80 -6.89 -10.73 -11.84
C GLY A 80 -6.74 -11.25 -10.41
N ASN A 81 -7.37 -12.41 -10.16
CA ASN A 81 -7.40 -13.05 -8.85
C ASN A 81 -6.01 -13.38 -8.34
N GLN A 82 -5.72 -12.97 -7.11
CA GLN A 82 -4.43 -13.21 -6.47
C GLN A 82 -4.47 -13.02 -4.95
N ARG A 83 -3.49 -13.60 -4.29
CA ARG A 83 -3.20 -13.42 -2.87
C ARG A 83 -2.01 -12.50 -2.73
N PHE A 84 -2.15 -11.51 -1.87
CA PHE A 84 -1.07 -10.65 -1.41
C PHE A 84 -0.69 -11.03 0.00
N ARG A 85 0.59 -11.16 0.25
CA ARG A 85 1.14 -11.41 1.57
C ARG A 85 2.29 -10.46 1.85
N ARG A 86 2.29 -9.90 3.05
CA ARG A 86 3.41 -9.15 3.57
C ARG A 86 3.78 -9.75 4.92
N ASP A 87 4.88 -10.44 4.95
CA ASP A 87 5.43 -11.05 6.17
C ASP A 87 6.73 -10.38 6.60
N GLY A 88 7.34 -10.86 7.70
CA GLY A 88 8.57 -10.30 8.23
C GLY A 88 9.74 -10.29 7.23
N ARG A 89 9.78 -11.24 6.26
CA ARG A 89 10.81 -11.27 5.21
C ARG A 89 10.59 -10.17 4.18
N THR A 90 9.34 -9.98 3.77
CA THR A 90 8.96 -8.92 2.82
C THR A 90 9.18 -7.54 3.45
N ILE A 91 8.87 -7.38 4.74
CA ILE A 91 9.11 -6.14 5.49
C ILE A 91 10.62 -5.84 5.52
N ALA A 92 11.46 -6.81 5.91
CA ALA A 92 12.91 -6.64 5.99
C ALA A 92 13.54 -6.34 4.63
N ARG A 93 13.05 -6.96 3.55
CA ARG A 93 13.55 -6.73 2.19
C ARG A 93 13.13 -5.38 1.63
N GLY A 94 11.89 -4.97 1.87
CA GLY A 94 11.33 -3.75 1.30
C GLY A 94 11.80 -2.47 1.98
N GLY A 95 12.08 -2.51 3.29
CA GLY A 95 12.51 -1.35 4.08
C GLY A 95 11.55 -0.15 4.05
N LEU A 96 10.28 -0.38 3.69
CA LEU A 96 9.29 0.68 3.49
C LEU A 96 8.69 1.11 4.85
N ASP A 97 8.90 2.36 5.22
CA ASP A 97 8.25 3.02 6.36
C ASP A 97 7.13 3.94 5.87
N HIS A 98 6.08 3.31 5.34
CA HIS A 98 4.98 3.99 4.66
C HIS A 98 3.63 3.42 5.10
N PHE A 99 2.62 4.23 4.97
CA PHE A 99 1.23 3.78 4.92
C PHE A 99 0.80 3.53 3.48
N LEU A 100 -0.01 2.51 3.29
CA LEU A 100 -0.64 2.17 2.03
C LEU A 100 -2.14 2.43 2.17
N VAL A 101 -2.66 3.42 1.45
CA VAL A 101 -4.09 3.78 1.45
C VAL A 101 -4.68 3.34 0.13
N GLN A 102 -5.68 2.46 0.15
CA GLN A 102 -6.26 1.87 -1.05
C GLN A 102 -7.76 2.12 -1.16
N LEU A 103 -8.18 2.74 -2.26
CA LEU A 103 -9.56 2.84 -2.67
C LEU A 103 -9.88 1.72 -3.68
N TYR A 104 -10.77 0.82 -3.37
CA TYR A 104 -11.25 -0.18 -4.32
C TYR A 104 -12.40 0.38 -5.17
N ARG A 105 -12.16 0.50 -6.48
CA ARG A 105 -13.17 1.00 -7.44
C ARG A 105 -14.02 -0.14 -8.00
N GLN A 106 -13.44 -1.33 -8.14
CA GLN A 106 -14.09 -2.56 -8.58
C GLN A 106 -13.46 -3.75 -7.85
N GLY A 107 -14.25 -4.81 -7.65
CA GLY A 107 -13.81 -5.96 -6.89
C GLY A 107 -13.63 -5.64 -5.41
N GLY A 108 -12.65 -6.27 -4.79
CA GLY A 108 -12.37 -6.14 -3.36
C GLY A 108 -11.50 -7.29 -2.90
N PHE A 109 -11.39 -7.46 -1.60
CA PHE A 109 -10.70 -8.59 -0.98
C PHE A 109 -11.32 -8.95 0.37
N ASP A 110 -11.06 -10.16 0.80
CA ASP A 110 -11.16 -10.58 2.19
C ASP A 110 -9.75 -10.87 2.69
N GLY A 111 -9.45 -10.60 3.96
CA GLY A 111 -8.10 -10.75 4.47
C GLY A 111 -7.94 -10.45 5.94
N GLU A 112 -6.70 -10.35 6.37
CA GLU A 112 -6.31 -10.12 7.75
C GLU A 112 -5.10 -9.19 7.82
N ALA A 113 -5.09 -8.33 8.84
CA ALA A 113 -4.00 -7.44 9.18
C ALA A 113 -3.71 -7.59 10.69
N GLU A 114 -2.68 -8.37 11.05
CA GLU A 114 -2.27 -8.70 12.44
C GLU A 114 -3.44 -9.09 13.35
N GLY A 115 -4.28 -10.05 12.92
CA GLY A 115 -5.42 -10.57 13.67
C GLY A 115 -6.71 -9.77 13.48
N ARG A 116 -6.67 -8.65 12.76
CA ARG A 116 -7.88 -7.91 12.38
C ARG A 116 -8.39 -8.43 11.05
N GLU A 117 -9.55 -9.10 11.08
CA GLU A 117 -10.25 -9.49 9.85
C GLU A 117 -10.71 -8.26 9.07
N MET A 118 -10.58 -8.33 7.75
CA MET A 118 -10.93 -7.27 6.82
C MET A 118 -11.79 -7.80 5.69
N ALA A 119 -12.80 -7.04 5.32
CA ALA A 119 -13.58 -7.25 4.12
C ALA A 119 -13.73 -5.90 3.40
N VAL A 120 -13.12 -5.76 2.24
CA VAL A 120 -13.13 -4.52 1.45
C VAL A 120 -13.98 -4.70 0.21
N ARG A 121 -14.86 -3.78 -0.05
CA ARG A 121 -15.83 -3.78 -1.15
C ARG A 121 -15.65 -2.53 -2.04
N PRO A 122 -16.27 -2.48 -3.23
CA PRO A 122 -16.18 -1.30 -4.09
C PRO A 122 -16.67 -0.04 -3.40
N GLY A 123 -15.87 1.01 -3.42
CA GLY A 123 -16.11 2.28 -2.75
C GLY A 123 -15.40 2.43 -1.42
N ASP A 124 -14.99 1.32 -0.78
CA ASP A 124 -14.28 1.35 0.50
C ASP A 124 -12.85 1.83 0.32
N VAL A 125 -12.35 2.49 1.38
CA VAL A 125 -10.94 2.84 1.50
C VAL A 125 -10.35 2.09 2.69
N CYS A 126 -9.30 1.32 2.46
CA CYS A 126 -8.56 0.63 3.53
C CYS A 126 -7.16 1.19 3.70
N LEU A 127 -6.59 0.97 4.89
CA LEU A 127 -5.27 1.47 5.23
C LEU A 127 -4.41 0.36 5.84
N PHE A 128 -3.19 0.22 5.32
CA PHE A 128 -2.17 -0.68 5.84
C PHE A 128 -0.91 0.10 6.23
N ASP A 129 -0.32 -0.31 7.32
CA ASP A 129 1.02 0.06 7.72
C ASP A 129 2.02 -0.95 7.11
N LEU A 130 2.92 -0.50 6.24
CA LEU A 130 3.87 -1.37 5.57
C LEU A 130 5.02 -1.83 6.48
N SER A 131 5.10 -1.39 7.71
CA SER A 131 6.00 -1.98 8.71
C SER A 131 5.40 -3.23 9.39
N ARG A 132 4.16 -3.60 9.06
CA ARG A 132 3.38 -4.66 9.72
C ARG A 132 2.93 -5.74 8.75
N THR A 133 2.53 -6.89 9.30
CA THR A 133 2.16 -8.06 8.51
C THR A 133 0.70 -8.02 8.09
N MET A 134 0.42 -8.51 6.88
CA MET A 134 -0.94 -8.65 6.36
C MET A 134 -1.04 -9.75 5.31
N GLN A 135 -2.24 -10.24 5.10
CA GLN A 135 -2.58 -11.15 4.01
C GLN A 135 -3.97 -10.82 3.46
N THR A 136 -4.12 -10.78 2.14
CA THR A 136 -5.42 -10.56 1.49
C THR A 136 -5.60 -11.49 0.30
N ASP A 137 -6.83 -11.95 0.12
CA ASP A 137 -7.28 -12.73 -1.03
C ASP A 137 -8.19 -11.85 -1.89
N ALA A 138 -7.66 -11.34 -2.98
CA ALA A 138 -8.37 -10.46 -3.90
C ALA A 138 -8.89 -11.22 -5.10
N GLY A 139 -10.14 -10.98 -5.48
CA GLY A 139 -10.68 -11.33 -6.79
C GLY A 139 -10.10 -10.44 -7.89
N GLN A 140 -10.75 -10.40 -9.05
CA GLN A 140 -10.44 -9.37 -10.04
C GLN A 140 -10.78 -7.99 -9.48
N PHE A 141 -9.86 -7.03 -9.58
CA PHE A 141 -10.03 -5.72 -8.97
C PHE A 141 -9.49 -4.56 -9.81
N ARG A 142 -9.98 -3.37 -9.49
CA ARG A 142 -9.39 -2.08 -9.85
C ARG A 142 -9.32 -1.22 -8.60
N ASN A 143 -8.15 -0.70 -8.28
CA ASN A 143 -7.97 0.19 -7.14
C ASN A 143 -7.09 1.39 -7.47
N VAL A 144 -7.18 2.39 -6.61
CA VAL A 144 -6.23 3.49 -6.49
C VAL A 144 -5.46 3.25 -5.21
N THR A 145 -4.14 3.28 -5.28
CA THR A 145 -3.26 3.05 -4.13
C THR A 145 -2.34 4.25 -3.94
N LEU A 146 -2.41 4.86 -2.77
CA LEU A 146 -1.48 5.90 -2.34
C LEU A 146 -0.45 5.29 -1.38
N LEU A 147 0.82 5.38 -1.74
CA LEU A 147 1.96 5.08 -0.89
C LEU A 147 2.41 6.38 -0.24
N LEU A 148 2.13 6.54 1.06
CA LEU A 148 2.34 7.76 1.83
C LEU A 148 3.39 7.54 2.91
N PRO A 149 4.49 8.33 2.96
CA PRO A 149 5.46 8.22 4.03
C PRO A 149 4.83 8.33 5.42
N ARG A 150 5.27 7.48 6.35
CA ARG A 150 4.81 7.53 7.76
C ARG A 150 4.98 8.93 8.36
N ALA A 151 6.06 9.62 8.03
CA ALA A 151 6.36 10.95 8.53
C ALA A 151 5.29 12.00 8.21
N LEU A 152 4.49 11.81 7.15
CA LEU A 152 3.39 12.74 6.80
C LEU A 152 2.10 12.46 7.56
N LEU A 153 1.79 11.19 7.86
CA LEU A 153 0.50 10.84 8.46
C LEU A 153 0.58 10.59 9.96
N ALA A 154 1.64 9.94 10.45
CA ALA A 154 1.74 9.54 11.86
C ALA A 154 1.66 10.73 12.83
N PRO A 155 2.23 11.92 12.56
CA PRO A 155 2.10 13.07 13.46
C PRO A 155 0.68 13.63 13.59
N LEU A 156 -0.23 13.24 12.69
CA LEU A 156 -1.61 13.75 12.62
C LEU A 156 -2.63 12.89 13.36
N VAL A 157 -2.19 11.75 13.92
CA VAL A 157 -3.03 10.80 14.65
C VAL A 157 -2.37 10.40 15.97
N ASP A 158 -3.18 10.22 17.02
CA ASP A 158 -2.67 9.91 18.37
C ASP A 158 -2.03 8.52 18.44
N THR A 159 -2.62 7.54 17.73
CA THR A 159 -2.22 6.13 17.71
C THR A 159 -2.06 5.65 16.25
N PRO A 160 -0.95 5.99 15.56
CA PRO A 160 -0.75 5.64 14.15
C PRO A 160 -0.82 4.13 13.87
N ASP A 161 -0.44 3.31 14.84
CA ASP A 161 -0.45 1.84 14.73
C ASP A 161 -1.86 1.27 14.60
N ASP A 162 -2.88 1.95 15.17
CA ASP A 162 -4.28 1.53 15.11
C ASP A 162 -4.90 1.71 13.73
N LEU A 163 -4.24 2.46 12.83
CA LEU A 163 -4.67 2.62 11.45
C LEU A 163 -4.56 1.32 10.65
N HIS A 164 -3.65 0.40 11.07
CA HIS A 164 -3.40 -0.83 10.33
C HIS A 164 -4.63 -1.74 10.26
N GLY A 165 -5.02 -2.10 9.04
CA GLY A 165 -6.19 -2.95 8.80
C GLY A 165 -7.54 -2.24 8.98
N LEU A 166 -7.58 -0.91 9.11
CA LEU A 166 -8.86 -0.19 9.12
C LEU A 166 -9.48 -0.10 7.73
N VAL A 167 -10.80 -0.24 7.72
CA VAL A 167 -11.64 -0.03 6.54
C VAL A 167 -12.60 1.12 6.80
N LEU A 168 -12.57 2.10 5.92
CA LEU A 168 -13.49 3.22 5.88
C LEU A 168 -14.59 2.91 4.86
N ASP A 169 -15.81 2.71 5.33
CA ASP A 169 -16.97 2.38 4.50
C ASP A 169 -17.25 3.49 3.49
N GLY A 170 -17.22 3.12 2.21
CA GLY A 170 -17.48 4.00 1.06
C GLY A 170 -18.89 4.57 1.00
N SER A 171 -19.84 4.04 1.75
CA SER A 171 -21.22 4.60 1.85
C SER A 171 -21.29 5.82 2.76
N THR A 172 -20.31 6.01 3.64
CA THR A 172 -20.24 7.11 4.61
C THR A 172 -19.80 8.44 3.97
N GLY A 173 -20.12 9.56 4.61
CA GLY A 173 -19.66 10.88 4.17
C GLY A 173 -18.13 10.97 4.08
N PRO A 174 -17.38 10.64 5.14
CA PRO A 174 -15.91 10.62 5.11
C PRO A 174 -15.35 9.67 4.05
N GLY A 175 -15.93 8.46 3.88
CA GLY A 175 -15.52 7.50 2.85
C GLY A 175 -15.67 8.07 1.44
N ARG A 176 -16.80 8.69 1.14
CA ARG A 176 -17.06 9.34 -0.17
C ARG A 176 -16.12 10.50 -0.44
N ILE A 177 -15.84 11.32 0.56
CA ILE A 177 -14.94 12.47 0.42
C ILE A 177 -13.53 11.98 0.12
N LEU A 178 -13.01 11.01 0.90
CA LEU A 178 -11.67 10.49 0.69
C LEU A 178 -11.56 9.75 -0.65
N ALA A 179 -12.56 8.95 -1.02
CA ALA A 179 -12.60 8.26 -2.32
C ALA A 179 -12.57 9.26 -3.49
N ALA A 180 -13.37 10.33 -3.43
CA ALA A 180 -13.38 11.38 -4.45
C ALA A 180 -12.04 12.11 -4.53
N HIS A 181 -11.40 12.39 -3.39
CA HIS A 181 -10.08 13.01 -3.34
C HIS A 181 -9.00 12.14 -3.99
N LEU A 182 -8.93 10.85 -3.62
CA LEU A 182 -7.97 9.91 -4.22
C LEU A 182 -8.16 9.77 -5.73
N GLN A 183 -9.40 9.74 -6.21
CA GLN A 183 -9.68 9.73 -7.65
C GLN A 183 -9.26 11.03 -8.33
N SER A 184 -9.45 12.18 -7.67
CA SER A 184 -9.02 13.48 -8.19
C SER A 184 -7.50 13.56 -8.30
N LEU A 185 -6.75 13.05 -7.31
CA LEU A 185 -5.29 13.01 -7.36
C LEU A 185 -4.79 12.24 -8.59
N VAL A 186 -5.38 11.08 -8.88
CA VAL A 186 -5.02 10.31 -10.08
C VAL A 186 -5.39 11.06 -11.35
N ALA A 187 -6.61 11.60 -11.44
CA ALA A 187 -7.08 12.27 -12.64
C ALA A 187 -6.28 13.55 -12.98
N GLN A 188 -5.76 14.22 -11.96
CA GLN A 188 -5.07 15.50 -12.10
C GLN A 188 -3.55 15.40 -11.88
N GLY A 189 -3.04 14.24 -11.45
CA GLY A 189 -1.65 14.06 -11.03
C GLY A 189 -0.62 14.50 -12.07
N ALA A 190 -0.89 14.25 -13.35
CA ALA A 190 -0.03 14.70 -14.46
C ALA A 190 0.00 16.23 -14.66
N LEU A 191 -0.92 16.98 -14.06
CA LEU A 191 -1.05 18.42 -14.19
C LEU A 191 -0.50 19.17 -12.97
N ILE A 192 -0.13 18.46 -11.89
CA ILE A 192 0.38 19.07 -10.66
C ILE A 192 1.85 19.44 -10.88
N ASP A 193 2.18 20.70 -10.62
CA ASP A 193 3.56 21.15 -10.64
C ASP A 193 4.35 20.44 -9.52
N PRO A 194 5.58 19.96 -9.77
CA PRO A 194 6.43 19.37 -8.72
C PRO A 194 6.57 20.22 -7.46
N ALA A 195 6.51 21.54 -7.57
CA ALA A 195 6.56 22.44 -6.43
C ALA A 195 5.30 22.37 -5.54
N ASP A 196 4.15 21.99 -6.12
CA ASP A 196 2.88 21.85 -5.39
C ASP A 196 2.66 20.45 -4.83
N ALA A 197 3.45 19.46 -5.27
CA ALA A 197 3.28 18.06 -4.89
C ALA A 197 3.38 17.85 -3.36
N GLY A 198 4.36 18.45 -2.70
CA GLY A 198 4.53 18.37 -1.24
C GLY A 198 3.31 18.90 -0.49
N PRO A 199 2.91 20.18 -0.67
CA PRO A 199 1.71 20.75 -0.05
C PRO A 199 0.43 19.96 -0.31
N VAL A 200 0.25 19.41 -1.52
CA VAL A 200 -0.90 18.55 -1.86
C VAL A 200 -0.88 17.27 -1.03
N MET A 201 0.29 16.65 -0.83
CA MET A 201 0.41 15.43 -0.02
C MET A 201 0.24 15.69 1.48
N GLU A 202 0.71 16.81 1.99
CA GLU A 202 0.44 17.25 3.37
C GLU A 202 -1.06 17.44 3.62
N GLY A 203 -1.76 18.12 2.71
CA GLY A 203 -3.21 18.27 2.76
C GLY A 203 -3.94 16.92 2.67
N THR A 204 -3.45 16.01 1.83
CA THR A 204 -3.97 14.64 1.69
C THR A 204 -3.81 13.83 2.98
N ALA A 205 -2.66 13.91 3.62
CA ALA A 205 -2.43 13.26 4.92
C ALA A 205 -3.40 13.78 5.99
N GLY A 206 -3.63 15.10 6.06
CA GLY A 206 -4.62 15.72 6.95
C GLY A 206 -6.03 15.22 6.69
N LEU A 207 -6.43 15.08 5.42
CA LEU A 207 -7.74 14.53 5.05
C LEU A 207 -7.88 13.07 5.48
N ILE A 208 -6.86 12.23 5.23
CA ILE A 208 -6.83 10.82 5.64
C ILE A 208 -6.99 10.72 7.17
N ALA A 209 -6.17 11.45 7.94
CA ALA A 209 -6.26 11.47 9.41
C ALA A 209 -7.67 11.86 9.90
N GLY A 210 -8.26 12.91 9.31
CA GLY A 210 -9.60 13.36 9.64
C GLY A 210 -10.69 12.34 9.34
N CYS A 211 -10.63 11.67 8.18
CA CYS A 211 -11.59 10.66 7.75
C CYS A 211 -11.51 9.38 8.60
N PHE A 212 -10.31 8.93 8.96
CA PHE A 212 -10.14 7.71 9.75
C PHE A 212 -10.34 7.89 11.25
N ARG A 213 -10.35 9.12 11.77
CA ARG A 213 -10.52 9.39 13.22
C ARG A 213 -11.71 8.67 13.84
N ARG A 214 -12.87 8.70 13.18
CA ARG A 214 -14.06 8.02 13.67
C ARG A 214 -13.94 6.49 13.58
N ALA A 215 -13.33 5.99 12.51
CA ALA A 215 -13.12 4.55 12.34
C ALA A 215 -12.18 4.00 13.44
N MET A 216 -11.13 4.75 13.79
CA MET A 216 -10.24 4.42 14.91
C MET A 216 -11.01 4.38 16.24
N ALA A 217 -11.83 5.40 16.52
CA ALA A 217 -12.61 5.45 17.76
C ALA A 217 -13.64 4.31 17.90
N LEU A 218 -14.15 3.81 16.77
CA LEU A 218 -15.14 2.73 16.75
C LEU A 218 -14.49 1.32 16.75
N ALA A 219 -13.27 1.20 16.24
CA ALA A 219 -12.56 -0.07 16.19
C ALA A 219 -12.24 -0.63 17.57
N GLY A 220 -12.20 0.23 18.62
CA GLY A 220 -11.86 -0.14 19.98
C GLY A 220 -10.50 -0.84 20.13
N PRO A 221 -9.99 -1.03 21.33
CA PRO A 221 -8.83 -1.88 21.53
C PRO A 221 -9.16 -3.32 21.13
N THR A 222 -8.36 -3.92 20.23
CA THR A 222 -8.47 -5.35 19.96
C THR A 222 -7.97 -6.15 21.16
N ASP A 223 -8.63 -7.28 21.51
CA ASP A 223 -8.27 -8.13 22.67
C ASP A 223 -6.82 -8.66 22.66
N GLY A 224 -6.10 -8.43 21.55
CA GLY A 224 -4.65 -8.66 21.42
C GLY A 224 -3.76 -7.53 21.93
N GLU A 225 -4.32 -6.35 22.25
CA GLU A 225 -3.56 -5.12 22.55
C GLU A 225 -2.70 -5.20 23.82
N ALA A 226 -3.16 -5.84 24.88
CA ALA A 226 -2.34 -5.97 26.10
C ALA A 226 -1.03 -6.74 25.82
N ALA A 227 -1.09 -7.77 24.97
CA ALA A 227 0.09 -8.52 24.54
C ALA A 227 0.88 -7.79 23.42
N GLN A 228 0.22 -6.93 22.66
CA GLN A 228 0.78 -6.19 21.56
C GLN A 228 1.45 -4.89 22.04
N VAL A 229 0.85 -4.16 22.97
CA VAL A 229 1.45 -3.01 23.68
C VAL A 229 2.75 -3.42 24.36
N VAL A 230 2.78 -4.57 25.02
CA VAL A 230 4.02 -5.09 25.63
C VAL A 230 5.05 -5.45 24.55
N ARG A 231 4.65 -6.06 23.43
CA ARG A 231 5.57 -6.41 22.32
C ARG A 231 6.07 -5.18 21.57
N HIS A 232 5.22 -4.18 21.30
CA HIS A 232 5.64 -2.93 20.64
C HIS A 232 6.50 -2.09 21.58
N GLY A 233 6.13 -1.92 22.84
CA GLY A 233 6.93 -1.18 23.80
C GLY A 233 8.33 -1.79 24.00
N VAL A 234 8.45 -3.12 24.01
CA VAL A 234 9.74 -3.82 24.06
C VAL A 234 10.52 -3.66 22.76
N ARG A 235 9.85 -3.79 21.60
CA ARG A 235 10.46 -3.62 20.28
C ARG A 235 10.97 -2.19 20.08
N ASP A 236 10.17 -1.18 20.42
CA ASP A 236 10.54 0.23 20.28
C ASP A 236 11.64 0.63 21.26
N ALA A 237 11.60 0.10 22.47
CA ALA A 237 12.68 0.27 23.44
C ALA A 237 13.99 -0.36 22.94
N VAL A 238 13.94 -1.56 22.34
CA VAL A 238 15.10 -2.24 21.77
C VAL A 238 15.63 -1.48 20.55
N LEU A 239 14.77 -1.07 19.62
CA LEU A 239 15.15 -0.27 18.45
C LEU A 239 15.74 1.08 18.85
N GLY A 240 15.13 1.78 19.81
CA GLY A 240 15.66 3.04 20.33
C GLY A 240 17.01 2.84 21.04
N ALA A 241 17.19 1.72 21.74
CA ALA A 241 18.50 1.39 22.35
C ALA A 241 19.55 1.04 21.29
N MET A 242 19.14 0.35 20.20
CA MET A 242 20.03 0.06 19.07
C MET A 242 20.48 1.35 18.36
N HIS A 243 19.55 2.25 18.05
CA HIS A 243 19.89 3.54 17.43
C HIS A 243 20.90 4.32 18.29
N ARG A 244 20.61 4.50 19.58
CA ARG A 244 21.55 5.18 20.48
C ARG A 244 22.91 4.49 20.59
N PHE A 245 22.94 3.17 20.54
CA PHE A 245 24.20 2.42 20.55
C PHE A 245 24.99 2.61 19.24
N ILE A 246 24.30 2.56 18.09
CA ILE A 246 24.91 2.83 16.78
C ILE A 246 25.48 4.25 16.76
N ASP A 247 24.68 5.25 17.13
CA ASP A 247 25.09 6.67 17.15
C ASP A 247 26.31 6.90 18.05
N ALA A 248 26.34 6.26 19.22
CA ALA A 248 27.44 6.37 20.16
C ALA A 248 28.74 5.64 19.69
N ASN A 249 28.64 4.73 18.72
CA ASN A 249 29.76 3.89 18.27
C ASN A 249 30.05 4.02 16.77
N LEU A 250 29.51 5.04 16.07
CA LEU A 250 29.66 5.20 14.61
C LEU A 250 31.11 5.17 14.11
N THR A 251 32.07 5.59 14.93
CA THR A 251 33.49 5.61 14.59
C THR A 251 34.26 4.41 15.11
N SER A 252 33.59 3.48 15.82
CA SER A 252 34.23 2.30 16.39
C SER A 252 34.39 1.19 15.36
N PRO A 253 35.55 0.61 15.15
CA PRO A 253 35.74 -0.54 14.29
C PRO A 253 35.04 -1.82 14.81
N GLU A 254 34.60 -1.81 16.07
CA GLU A 254 33.86 -2.92 16.69
C GLU A 254 32.35 -2.86 16.38
N LEU A 255 31.83 -1.79 15.75
CA LEU A 255 30.46 -1.69 15.33
C LEU A 255 30.22 -2.58 14.11
N THR A 256 29.87 -3.82 14.36
CA THR A 256 29.58 -4.83 13.34
C THR A 256 28.16 -5.35 13.50
N PRO A 257 27.53 -5.89 12.44
CA PRO A 257 26.23 -6.56 12.54
C PRO A 257 26.20 -7.66 13.61
N ASP A 258 27.29 -8.41 13.74
CA ASP A 258 27.39 -9.49 14.73
C ASP A 258 27.45 -8.94 16.17
N ALA A 259 28.14 -7.83 16.40
CA ALA A 259 28.16 -7.14 17.70
C ALA A 259 26.75 -6.63 18.09
N LEU A 260 26.00 -6.09 17.12
CA LEU A 260 24.60 -5.66 17.34
C LEU A 260 23.71 -6.86 17.68
N MET A 261 23.81 -7.94 16.91
CA MET A 261 23.03 -9.15 17.15
C MET A 261 23.30 -9.75 18.54
N GLN A 262 24.57 -9.82 18.93
CA GLN A 262 24.97 -10.33 20.23
C GLN A 262 24.50 -9.43 21.38
N ARG A 263 24.65 -8.11 21.22
CA ARG A 263 24.28 -7.12 22.24
C ARG A 263 22.80 -7.04 22.50
N PHE A 264 21.97 -7.17 21.45
CA PHE A 264 20.52 -7.01 21.51
C PHE A 264 19.75 -8.33 21.42
N HIS A 265 20.45 -9.47 21.45
CA HIS A 265 19.90 -10.83 21.41
C HIS A 265 18.94 -11.06 20.22
N ILE A 266 19.31 -10.52 19.03
CA ILE A 266 18.55 -10.70 17.79
C ILE A 266 19.24 -11.74 16.90
N SER A 267 18.43 -12.58 16.24
CA SER A 267 18.92 -13.59 15.29
C SER A 267 19.10 -12.99 13.89
N ARG A 268 20.01 -13.61 13.11
CA ARG A 268 20.02 -13.34 11.66
C ARG A 268 18.70 -13.77 11.03
N PRO A 269 18.19 -13.02 10.06
CA PRO A 269 17.03 -13.42 9.27
C PRO A 269 17.27 -14.69 8.46
#